data_200618c73a354d417b0001af154f9136
#
_entry.id   200618c73a354d417b0001af154f9136
#
_cell.length_a   1.000
_cell.length_b   1.000
_cell.length_c   1.000
_cell.angle_alpha   90.00
_cell.angle_beta   90.00
_cell.angle_gamma   90.00
#
_symmetry.space_group_name_H-M   'P 1'
#
loop_
_entity.id
_entity.type
_entity.pdbx_description
1 polymer ?
#
loop_
_entity_poly.entity_id
_entity_poly.type
_entity_poly.pdbx_seq_one_letter_code
_entity_poly.pdbx_strand_id
1 'polypeptide(L)'
;MSAFAGDPGVLVLGRISDDPKAHYEQLKALLDYVVPRMKDVGIREGRILMAKDATQMASYLRRGRVDWVTETAGTGMLLKQRAGAEPLLLTERDGTSHYHSVFFARTDSSVRSLDDLRGHSVAFQRPTSTSAYFLPVSELLHRGNSLELLLSPTDKLDSSVVGYVFARSELNIATWVHKRLVDVGVMSNLDWDNPRRVPTAFRQDLRVIGSTGNVPRALELVRADLDPKVEERLRQVLCQAAKDPQARDALQGFFQTTRFLPVDAASRQALDDLADGVARVRSEVE
;
A
#
# COMPACT_ATOMS: atom_id res chain seq x y z
N MET A 1 -12.32 0.99 33.55
CA MET A 1 -12.84 1.27 32.19
C MET A 1 -12.69 -0.01 31.39
N SER A 2 -13.81 -0.67 31.09
CA SER A 2 -13.79 -1.95 30.37
C SER A 2 -13.35 -1.68 28.92
N ALA A 3 -12.18 -2.17 28.53
CA ALA A 3 -11.80 -2.27 27.15
C ALA A 3 -12.91 -3.06 26.44
N PHE A 4 -13.40 -2.58 25.32
CA PHE A 4 -14.24 -3.38 24.41
C PHE A 4 -13.32 -4.47 23.83
N ALA A 5 -13.11 -5.54 24.58
CA ALA A 5 -12.51 -6.74 24.06
C ALA A 5 -13.42 -7.22 22.90
N GLY A 6 -12.82 -7.57 21.77
CA GLY A 6 -13.54 -8.24 20.69
C GLY A 6 -14.26 -9.47 21.23
N ASP A 7 -15.30 -9.89 20.55
CA ASP A 7 -16.11 -11.06 20.90
C ASP A 7 -15.19 -12.30 21.01
N PRO A 8 -15.03 -12.91 22.20
CA PRO A 8 -14.12 -14.04 22.34
C PRO A 8 -14.57 -15.19 21.41
N GLY A 9 -13.64 -15.64 20.57
CA GLY A 9 -13.93 -16.67 19.57
C GLY A 9 -14.24 -16.15 18.16
N VAL A 10 -14.19 -14.84 17.95
CA VAL A 10 -14.32 -14.20 16.64
C VAL A 10 -12.99 -13.61 16.19
N LEU A 11 -12.58 -13.91 14.96
CA LEU A 11 -11.45 -13.26 14.28
C LEU A 11 -11.97 -12.24 13.27
N VAL A 12 -11.62 -10.97 13.43
CA VAL A 12 -12.10 -9.90 12.55
C VAL A 12 -11.00 -9.45 11.62
N LEU A 13 -11.19 -9.70 10.30
CA LEU A 13 -10.31 -9.23 9.24
C LEU A 13 -10.77 -7.88 8.71
N GLY A 14 -9.89 -6.90 8.71
CA GLY A 14 -10.14 -5.53 8.27
C GLY A 14 -9.45 -5.16 6.97
N ARG A 15 -10.03 -4.17 6.27
CA ARG A 15 -9.42 -3.51 5.11
C ARG A 15 -9.98 -2.09 4.94
N ILE A 16 -9.15 -1.17 4.49
CA ILE A 16 -9.60 0.13 3.99
C ILE A 16 -10.06 -0.06 2.55
N SER A 17 -11.29 0.39 2.23
CA SER A 17 -11.90 0.08 0.94
C SER A 17 -12.77 1.22 0.41
N ASP A 18 -12.57 1.53 -0.86
CA ASP A 18 -13.45 2.36 -1.70
C ASP A 18 -14.43 1.51 -2.54
N ASP A 19 -14.24 0.19 -2.60
CA ASP A 19 -15.15 -0.81 -3.17
C ASP A 19 -15.38 -1.97 -2.17
N PRO A 20 -16.22 -1.75 -1.13
CA PRO A 20 -16.44 -2.74 -0.08
C PRO A 20 -16.99 -4.08 -0.58
N LYS A 21 -17.80 -4.07 -1.64
CA LYS A 21 -18.40 -5.30 -2.18
C LYS A 21 -17.36 -6.21 -2.82
N ALA A 22 -16.52 -5.65 -3.71
CA ALA A 22 -15.48 -6.42 -4.37
C ALA A 22 -14.44 -6.94 -3.36
N HIS A 23 -14.02 -6.08 -2.42
CA HIS A 23 -13.06 -6.48 -1.39
C HIS A 23 -13.63 -7.49 -0.38
N TYR A 24 -14.93 -7.45 -0.09
CA TYR A 24 -15.55 -8.42 0.81
C TYR A 24 -15.37 -9.86 0.31
N GLU A 25 -15.66 -10.12 -0.95
CA GLU A 25 -15.52 -11.46 -1.54
C GLU A 25 -14.05 -11.92 -1.54
N GLN A 26 -13.12 -11.01 -1.79
CA GLN A 26 -11.69 -11.31 -1.74
C GLN A 26 -11.22 -11.69 -0.33
N LEU A 27 -11.64 -10.94 0.69
CA LEU A 27 -11.27 -11.21 2.09
C LEU A 27 -11.95 -12.46 2.61
N LYS A 28 -13.22 -12.67 2.23
CA LYS A 28 -14.01 -13.83 2.68
C LYS A 28 -13.36 -15.15 2.30
N ALA A 29 -12.84 -15.27 1.09
CA ALA A 29 -12.20 -16.49 0.61
C ALA A 29 -11.07 -16.95 1.53
N LEU A 30 -10.19 -16.02 1.95
CA LEU A 30 -9.10 -16.35 2.87
C LEU A 30 -9.60 -16.57 4.31
N LEU A 31 -10.54 -15.77 4.78
CA LEU A 31 -11.08 -15.91 6.14
C LEU A 31 -11.76 -17.25 6.35
N ASP A 32 -12.53 -17.73 5.36
CA ASP A 32 -13.18 -19.05 5.37
C ASP A 32 -12.17 -20.20 5.40
N TYR A 33 -10.97 -20.02 4.84
CA TYR A 33 -9.87 -20.98 4.94
C TYR A 33 -9.20 -20.95 6.33
N VAL A 34 -8.98 -19.74 6.89
CA VAL A 34 -8.22 -19.52 8.13
C VAL A 34 -9.00 -19.97 9.36
N VAL A 35 -10.26 -19.54 9.51
CA VAL A 35 -11.06 -19.72 10.73
C VAL A 35 -11.17 -21.20 11.17
N PRO A 36 -11.49 -22.17 10.29
CA PRO A 36 -11.58 -23.58 10.69
C PRO A 36 -10.27 -24.14 11.26
N ARG A 37 -9.12 -23.53 10.92
CA ARG A 37 -7.76 -23.94 11.33
C ARG A 37 -7.27 -23.25 12.61
N MET A 38 -8.12 -22.41 13.22
CA MET A 38 -7.81 -21.66 14.45
C MET A 38 -8.68 -22.10 15.65
N LYS A 39 -9.38 -23.23 15.55
CA LYS A 39 -10.26 -23.74 16.62
C LYS A 39 -9.50 -24.08 17.89
N ASP A 40 -8.27 -24.52 17.77
CA ASP A 40 -7.37 -24.87 18.87
C ASP A 40 -6.97 -23.67 19.75
N VAL A 41 -7.04 -22.45 19.21
CA VAL A 41 -6.85 -21.20 19.96
C VAL A 41 -8.18 -20.48 20.25
N GLY A 42 -9.31 -21.19 20.13
CA GLY A 42 -10.63 -20.70 20.54
C GLY A 42 -11.39 -19.92 19.47
N ILE A 43 -10.82 -19.67 18.29
CA ILE A 43 -11.51 -18.95 17.18
C ILE A 43 -12.51 -19.91 16.50
N ARG A 44 -13.77 -19.47 16.37
CA ARG A 44 -14.87 -20.25 15.79
C ARG A 44 -15.62 -19.53 14.68
N GLU A 45 -15.52 -18.20 14.63
CA GLU A 45 -16.21 -17.35 13.67
C GLU A 45 -15.22 -16.34 13.06
N GLY A 46 -15.43 -16.00 11.78
CA GLY A 46 -14.72 -14.93 11.09
C GLY A 46 -15.68 -13.82 10.69
N ARG A 47 -15.27 -12.58 10.88
CA ARG A 47 -16.01 -11.39 10.41
C ARG A 47 -15.11 -10.48 9.59
N ILE A 48 -15.72 -9.74 8.67
CA ILE A 48 -15.02 -8.75 7.85
C ILE A 48 -15.54 -7.36 8.24
N LEU A 49 -14.61 -6.43 8.48
CA LEU A 49 -14.95 -5.05 8.80
C LEU A 49 -14.18 -4.09 7.88
N MET A 50 -14.92 -3.40 7.02
CA MET A 50 -14.36 -2.38 6.14
C MET A 50 -14.28 -1.02 6.82
N ALA A 51 -13.22 -0.28 6.54
CA ALA A 51 -13.07 1.13 6.92
C ALA A 51 -13.00 1.99 5.65
N LYS A 52 -13.52 3.21 5.74
CA LYS A 52 -13.45 4.18 4.64
C LYS A 52 -12.07 4.82 4.49
N ASP A 53 -11.30 4.87 5.59
CA ASP A 53 -9.98 5.51 5.64
C ASP A 53 -9.12 4.95 6.78
N ALA A 54 -7.84 5.34 6.80
CA ALA A 54 -6.87 4.91 7.81
C ALA A 54 -7.23 5.40 9.23
N THR A 55 -7.90 6.53 9.38
CA THR A 55 -8.32 7.06 10.69
C THR A 55 -9.38 6.16 11.31
N GLN A 56 -10.35 5.74 10.50
CA GLN A 56 -11.39 4.81 10.95
C GLN A 56 -10.82 3.42 11.26
N MET A 57 -9.93 2.90 10.41
CA MET A 57 -9.27 1.61 10.64
C MET A 57 -8.42 1.63 11.92
N ALA A 58 -7.63 2.68 12.13
CA ALA A 58 -6.85 2.87 13.36
C ALA A 58 -7.75 2.92 14.61
N SER A 59 -8.93 3.55 14.51
CA SER A 59 -9.93 3.52 15.58
C SER A 59 -10.47 2.13 15.86
N TYR A 60 -10.71 1.32 14.82
CA TYR A 60 -11.17 -0.06 14.96
C TYR A 60 -10.10 -0.95 15.63
N LEU A 61 -8.85 -0.82 15.22
CA LEU A 61 -7.72 -1.54 15.83
C LEU A 61 -7.56 -1.21 17.32
N ARG A 62 -7.51 0.09 17.69
CA ARG A 62 -7.38 0.51 19.10
C ARG A 62 -8.55 0.09 19.99
N ARG A 63 -9.73 -0.14 19.42
CA ARG A 63 -10.92 -0.58 20.15
C ARG A 63 -11.13 -2.09 20.11
N GLY A 64 -10.20 -2.86 19.58
CA GLY A 64 -10.31 -4.31 19.43
C GLY A 64 -11.45 -4.76 18.52
N ARG A 65 -11.93 -3.91 17.60
CA ARG A 65 -12.99 -4.26 16.64
C ARG A 65 -12.46 -4.95 15.40
N VAL A 66 -11.16 -4.85 15.15
CA VAL A 66 -10.42 -5.52 14.08
C VAL A 66 -9.17 -6.12 14.71
N ASP A 67 -8.91 -7.38 14.42
CA ASP A 67 -7.79 -8.16 14.93
C ASP A 67 -6.64 -8.22 13.93
N TRP A 68 -6.97 -8.35 12.67
CA TRP A 68 -6.07 -8.57 11.54
C TRP A 68 -6.45 -7.64 10.37
N VAL A 69 -5.46 -6.98 9.76
CA VAL A 69 -5.65 -6.07 8.62
C VAL A 69 -4.73 -6.47 7.48
N THR A 70 -5.26 -6.51 6.25
CA THR A 70 -4.45 -6.62 5.04
C THR A 70 -4.37 -5.26 4.35
N GLU A 71 -3.14 -4.73 4.17
CA GLU A 71 -2.92 -3.42 3.56
C GLU A 71 -1.60 -3.33 2.78
N THR A 72 -1.46 -2.27 1.99
CA THR A 72 -0.18 -1.89 1.39
C THR A 72 0.79 -1.35 2.45
N ALA A 73 2.09 -1.43 2.20
CA ALA A 73 3.10 -1.10 3.20
C ALA A 73 2.98 0.33 3.77
N GLY A 74 2.77 1.35 2.94
CA GLY A 74 2.62 2.73 3.41
C GLY A 74 1.42 2.93 4.33
N THR A 75 0.25 2.40 3.95
CA THR A 75 -0.93 2.40 4.82
C THR A 75 -0.70 1.55 6.07
N GLY A 76 -0.02 0.41 5.97
CA GLY A 76 0.36 -0.41 7.11
C GLY A 76 1.20 0.35 8.13
N MET A 77 2.22 1.09 7.67
CA MET A 77 3.05 1.92 8.55
C MET A 77 2.27 3.07 9.19
N LEU A 78 1.31 3.66 8.46
CA LEU A 78 0.41 4.64 9.03
C LEU A 78 -0.48 4.04 10.15
N LEU A 79 -0.95 2.81 9.99
CA LEU A 79 -1.71 2.09 11.02
C LEU A 79 -0.81 1.72 12.22
N LYS A 80 0.45 1.34 11.99
CA LYS A 80 1.45 1.14 13.05
C LYS A 80 1.62 2.41 13.89
N GLN A 81 1.82 3.57 13.27
CA GLN A 81 1.98 4.85 13.95
C GLN A 81 0.71 5.26 14.73
N ARG A 82 -0.48 5.06 14.15
CA ARG A 82 -1.74 5.55 14.74
C ARG A 82 -2.39 4.61 15.74
N ALA A 83 -2.14 3.32 15.63
CA ALA A 83 -2.84 2.29 16.41
C ALA A 83 -1.91 1.23 17.02
N GLY A 84 -0.60 1.32 16.82
CA GLY A 84 0.35 0.30 17.27
C GLY A 84 0.20 -1.04 16.55
N ALA A 85 -0.43 -1.06 15.35
CA ALA A 85 -0.54 -2.31 14.59
C ALA A 85 0.86 -2.84 14.22
N GLU A 86 1.06 -4.14 14.36
CA GLU A 86 2.37 -4.76 14.09
C GLU A 86 2.33 -5.61 12.82
N PRO A 87 3.34 -5.47 11.94
CA PRO A 87 3.49 -6.33 10.76
C PRO A 87 3.70 -7.79 11.18
N LEU A 88 2.76 -8.64 10.80
CA LEU A 88 2.80 -10.07 11.06
C LEU A 88 3.55 -10.81 9.95
N LEU A 89 3.18 -10.56 8.69
CA LEU A 89 3.70 -11.23 7.50
C LEU A 89 3.71 -10.28 6.30
N LEU A 90 4.57 -10.59 5.32
CA LEU A 90 4.49 -10.04 3.98
C LEU A 90 3.55 -10.89 3.13
N THR A 91 2.80 -10.24 2.24
CA THR A 91 1.93 -10.92 1.26
C THR A 91 2.58 -10.85 -0.11
N GLU A 92 2.95 -12.00 -0.66
CA GLU A 92 3.41 -12.11 -2.05
C GLU A 92 2.20 -12.27 -2.97
N ARG A 93 2.07 -11.39 -3.96
CA ARG A 93 0.99 -11.37 -4.96
C ARG A 93 1.56 -11.54 -6.35
N ASP A 94 1.02 -12.48 -7.14
CA ASP A 94 1.55 -12.81 -8.49
C ASP A 94 3.07 -13.06 -8.47
N GLY A 95 3.59 -13.76 -7.43
CA GLY A 95 5.01 -14.05 -7.27
C GLY A 95 5.87 -12.85 -6.87
N THR A 96 5.28 -11.70 -6.53
CA THR A 96 6.01 -10.47 -6.18
C THR A 96 5.69 -10.03 -4.75
N SER A 97 6.70 -10.03 -3.87
CA SER A 97 6.59 -9.59 -2.48
C SER A 97 7.07 -8.16 -2.25
N HIS A 98 7.92 -7.62 -3.14
CA HIS A 98 8.48 -6.28 -3.07
C HIS A 98 8.30 -5.54 -4.39
N TYR A 99 8.27 -4.21 -4.32
CA TYR A 99 8.16 -3.35 -5.49
C TYR A 99 8.80 -1.99 -5.19
N HIS A 100 8.93 -1.15 -6.18
CA HIS A 100 9.44 0.21 -6.04
C HIS A 100 8.63 1.18 -6.91
N SER A 101 8.82 2.46 -6.69
CA SER A 101 8.24 3.50 -7.55
C SER A 101 9.19 3.82 -8.70
N VAL A 102 8.62 4.05 -9.87
CA VAL A 102 9.33 4.61 -11.02
C VAL A 102 8.77 5.99 -11.34
N PHE A 103 9.66 6.95 -11.52
CA PHE A 103 9.36 8.27 -12.06
C PHE A 103 9.59 8.23 -13.56
N PHE A 104 8.68 8.76 -14.32
CA PHE A 104 8.79 8.76 -15.78
C PHE A 104 8.34 10.09 -16.37
N ALA A 105 8.99 10.48 -17.44
CA ALA A 105 8.71 11.67 -18.21
C ALA A 105 8.63 11.34 -19.70
N ARG A 106 8.25 12.31 -20.51
CA ARG A 106 8.35 12.15 -21.97
C ARG A 106 9.82 12.06 -22.40
N THR A 107 10.07 11.32 -23.46
CA THR A 107 11.42 11.19 -24.06
C THR A 107 11.98 12.52 -24.56
N ASP A 108 11.12 13.42 -25.00
CA ASP A 108 11.45 14.78 -25.48
C ASP A 108 11.37 15.85 -24.38
N SER A 109 11.12 15.49 -23.11
CA SER A 109 11.13 16.41 -21.97
C SER A 109 12.55 16.87 -21.61
N SER A 110 12.68 18.08 -21.05
CA SER A 110 13.92 18.57 -20.42
C SER A 110 14.22 17.85 -19.11
N VAL A 111 13.20 17.31 -18.40
CA VAL A 111 13.38 16.56 -17.16
C VAL A 111 14.00 15.21 -17.45
N ARG A 112 15.25 15.01 -17.01
CA ARG A 112 16.06 13.81 -17.28
C ARG A 112 16.30 12.93 -16.05
N SER A 113 16.21 13.54 -14.86
CA SER A 113 16.49 12.94 -13.57
C SER A 113 15.58 13.52 -12.49
N LEU A 114 15.66 12.99 -11.27
CA LEU A 114 14.92 13.53 -10.12
C LEU A 114 15.46 14.89 -9.65
N ASP A 115 16.68 15.25 -10.03
CA ASP A 115 17.31 16.52 -9.66
C ASP A 115 16.77 17.69 -10.51
N ASP A 116 16.11 17.39 -11.65
CA ASP A 116 15.52 18.37 -12.56
C ASP A 116 14.08 18.74 -12.18
N LEU A 117 13.51 18.21 -11.08
CA LEU A 117 12.06 18.31 -10.80
C LEU A 117 11.60 19.68 -10.28
N ARG A 118 12.49 20.56 -9.80
CA ARG A 118 12.10 21.89 -9.34
C ARG A 118 11.55 22.72 -10.50
N GLY A 119 10.41 23.35 -10.27
CA GLY A 119 9.68 24.08 -11.31
C GLY A 119 8.90 23.19 -12.27
N HIS A 120 8.79 21.88 -11.99
CA HIS A 120 8.04 20.90 -12.78
C HIS A 120 6.92 20.25 -12.00
N SER A 121 5.89 19.76 -12.72
CA SER A 121 4.70 19.14 -12.16
C SER A 121 4.80 17.61 -12.16
N VAL A 122 4.33 16.99 -11.07
CA VAL A 122 4.30 15.54 -10.88
C VAL A 122 2.87 15.04 -10.65
N ALA A 123 2.45 14.01 -11.37
CA ALA A 123 1.18 13.34 -11.14
C ALA A 123 1.38 12.13 -10.20
N PHE A 124 0.67 12.14 -9.08
CA PHE A 124 0.51 11.02 -8.16
C PHE A 124 -0.86 10.37 -8.30
N GLN A 125 -1.07 9.19 -7.74
CA GLN A 125 -2.35 8.49 -7.82
C GLN A 125 -3.39 9.07 -6.84
N ARG A 126 -3.16 8.91 -5.56
CA ARG A 126 -4.02 9.34 -4.44
C ARG A 126 -3.22 9.37 -3.13
N PRO A 127 -3.68 10.09 -2.09
CA PRO A 127 -2.94 10.27 -0.83
C PRO A 127 -2.70 8.98 -0.02
N THR A 128 -3.34 7.87 -0.36
CA THR A 128 -3.18 6.56 0.32
C THR A 128 -2.31 5.58 -0.43
N SER A 129 -1.80 5.95 -1.61
CA SER A 129 -0.97 5.06 -2.42
C SER A 129 0.45 4.96 -1.87
N THR A 130 0.94 3.75 -1.63
CA THR A 130 2.34 3.54 -1.22
C THR A 130 3.31 3.91 -2.35
N SER A 131 3.17 3.26 -3.51
CA SER A 131 4.12 3.40 -4.63
C SER A 131 3.89 4.61 -5.52
N ALA A 132 2.69 5.18 -5.51
CA ALA A 132 2.38 6.34 -6.33
C ALA A 132 2.03 7.59 -5.48
N TYR A 133 2.48 7.64 -4.21
CA TYR A 133 2.44 8.85 -3.38
C TYR A 133 3.44 8.80 -2.23
N PHE A 134 3.25 7.95 -1.18
CA PHE A 134 4.11 8.00 0.02
C PHE A 134 5.59 7.79 -0.29
N LEU A 135 5.93 6.71 -0.99
CA LEU A 135 7.31 6.36 -1.28
C LEU A 135 8.00 7.39 -2.19
N PRO A 136 7.40 7.81 -3.32
CA PRO A 136 8.04 8.83 -4.16
C PRO A 136 8.09 10.22 -3.53
N VAL A 137 7.08 10.64 -2.76
CA VAL A 137 7.12 11.93 -2.04
C VAL A 137 8.21 11.91 -0.98
N SER A 138 8.35 10.81 -0.22
CA SER A 138 9.44 10.63 0.74
C SER A 138 10.82 10.74 0.07
N GLU A 139 11.00 10.14 -1.11
CA GLU A 139 12.24 10.27 -1.90
C GLU A 139 12.52 11.72 -2.29
N LEU A 140 11.50 12.46 -2.75
CA LEU A 140 11.66 13.86 -3.12
C LEU A 140 11.99 14.75 -1.91
N LEU A 141 11.35 14.53 -0.76
CA LEU A 141 11.67 15.23 0.50
C LEU A 141 13.09 14.91 0.96
N HIS A 142 13.53 13.66 0.83
CA HIS A 142 14.91 13.27 1.17
C HIS A 142 15.95 13.99 0.31
N ARG A 143 15.64 14.27 -0.96
CA ARG A 143 16.46 15.07 -1.87
C ARG A 143 16.36 16.59 -1.65
N GLY A 144 15.65 17.02 -0.61
CA GLY A 144 15.51 18.44 -0.25
C GLY A 144 14.57 19.23 -1.17
N ASN A 145 13.61 18.54 -1.82
CA ASN A 145 12.55 19.23 -2.56
C ASN A 145 11.42 19.66 -1.62
N SER A 146 10.86 20.83 -1.87
CA SER A 146 9.56 21.24 -1.32
C SER A 146 8.47 20.93 -2.33
N LEU A 147 7.32 20.43 -1.85
CA LEU A 147 6.19 20.03 -2.70
C LEU A 147 5.00 20.94 -2.47
N GLU A 148 4.29 21.31 -3.55
CA GLU A 148 3.10 22.13 -3.52
C GLU A 148 1.94 21.46 -4.26
N LEU A 149 0.78 21.34 -3.60
CA LEU A 149 -0.43 20.78 -4.21
C LEU A 149 -1.01 21.80 -5.19
N LEU A 150 -1.13 21.41 -6.44
CA LEU A 150 -1.79 22.17 -7.49
C LEU A 150 -3.28 21.81 -7.55
N LEU A 151 -4.14 22.80 -7.77
CA LEU A 151 -5.59 22.58 -7.97
C LEU A 151 -5.90 22.02 -9.36
N SER A 152 -5.04 22.33 -10.33
CA SER A 152 -5.13 21.88 -11.72
C SER A 152 -3.73 21.57 -12.26
N PRO A 153 -3.61 20.60 -13.19
CA PRO A 153 -2.36 20.35 -13.92
C PRO A 153 -1.79 21.57 -14.68
N THR A 154 -2.64 22.57 -14.94
CA THR A 154 -2.28 23.79 -15.71
C THR A 154 -1.99 24.98 -14.82
N ASP A 155 -1.99 24.84 -13.50
CA ASP A 155 -1.68 25.91 -12.58
C ASP A 155 -0.24 26.39 -12.76
N LYS A 156 -0.03 27.68 -12.52
CA LYS A 156 1.33 28.22 -12.49
C LYS A 156 2.08 27.69 -11.30
N LEU A 157 3.30 27.28 -11.54
CA LEU A 157 4.20 26.70 -10.55
C LEU A 157 5.37 27.64 -10.28
N ASP A 158 5.73 27.78 -8.99
CA ASP A 158 6.97 28.43 -8.59
C ASP A 158 8.17 27.56 -8.98
N SER A 159 9.21 28.18 -9.52
CA SER A 159 10.40 27.46 -9.99
C SER A 159 11.23 26.83 -8.88
N SER A 160 10.97 27.16 -7.62
CA SER A 160 11.70 26.62 -6.44
C SER A 160 11.10 25.36 -5.85
N VAL A 161 9.84 25.02 -6.20
CA VAL A 161 9.11 23.86 -5.66
C VAL A 161 8.81 22.81 -6.74
N VAL A 162 8.42 21.63 -6.31
CA VAL A 162 7.84 20.58 -7.16
C VAL A 162 6.32 20.64 -7.00
N GLY A 163 5.61 20.99 -8.08
CA GLY A 163 4.15 20.95 -8.05
C GLY A 163 3.61 19.53 -8.17
N TYR A 164 2.49 19.22 -7.52
CA TYR A 164 1.91 17.90 -7.70
C TYR A 164 0.38 17.93 -7.78
N VAL A 165 -0.17 16.93 -8.47
CA VAL A 165 -1.61 16.70 -8.62
C VAL A 165 -1.96 15.24 -8.42
N PHE A 166 -3.22 14.94 -8.07
CA PHE A 166 -3.72 13.57 -7.96
C PHE A 166 -4.53 13.18 -9.20
N ALA A 167 -3.99 12.26 -9.99
CA ALA A 167 -4.62 11.75 -11.22
C ALA A 167 -5.62 10.61 -11.00
N ARG A 168 -5.72 10.08 -9.77
CA ARG A 168 -6.65 9.04 -9.29
C ARG A 168 -6.40 7.63 -9.82
N SER A 169 -5.78 7.45 -10.98
CA SER A 169 -5.42 6.13 -11.52
C SER A 169 -4.09 6.18 -12.28
N GLU A 170 -3.41 5.06 -12.39
CA GLU A 170 -2.15 4.91 -13.11
C GLU A 170 -2.32 5.21 -14.60
N LEU A 171 -3.45 4.80 -15.20
CA LEU A 171 -3.75 5.12 -16.59
C LEU A 171 -3.89 6.63 -16.81
N ASN A 172 -4.51 7.36 -15.86
CA ASN A 172 -4.58 8.81 -15.93
C ASN A 172 -3.19 9.44 -15.79
N ILE A 173 -2.35 8.94 -14.87
CA ILE A 173 -0.96 9.42 -14.72
C ILE A 173 -0.23 9.28 -16.07
N ALA A 174 -0.22 8.09 -16.67
CA ALA A 174 0.42 7.86 -17.96
C ALA A 174 -0.17 8.75 -19.07
N THR A 175 -1.49 8.91 -19.09
CA THR A 175 -2.18 9.76 -20.06
C THR A 175 -1.79 11.23 -19.91
N TRP A 176 -1.73 11.75 -18.68
CA TRP A 176 -1.42 13.15 -18.44
C TRP A 176 0.02 13.50 -18.82
N VAL A 177 0.98 12.62 -18.54
CA VAL A 177 2.37 12.79 -19.00
C VAL A 177 2.45 12.70 -20.52
N HIS A 178 1.83 11.69 -21.15
CA HIS A 178 1.81 11.54 -22.61
C HIS A 178 1.21 12.76 -23.29
N LYS A 179 0.12 13.33 -22.74
CA LYS A 179 -0.58 14.51 -23.26
C LYS A 179 0.04 15.85 -22.85
N ARG A 180 1.17 15.86 -22.12
CA ARG A 180 1.85 17.07 -21.62
C ARG A 180 0.99 17.93 -20.67
N LEU A 181 0.07 17.30 -19.94
CA LEU A 181 -0.70 17.98 -18.89
C LEU A 181 0.12 18.12 -17.61
N VAL A 182 1.04 17.17 -17.36
CA VAL A 182 2.06 17.21 -16.31
C VAL A 182 3.40 16.78 -16.90
N ASP A 183 4.50 17.17 -16.25
CA ASP A 183 5.85 16.87 -16.75
C ASP A 183 6.28 15.43 -16.41
N VAL A 184 5.93 14.95 -15.22
CA VAL A 184 6.37 13.68 -14.67
C VAL A 184 5.20 12.89 -14.09
N GLY A 185 5.23 11.58 -14.25
CA GLY A 185 4.31 10.65 -13.59
C GLY A 185 5.06 9.69 -12.69
N VAL A 186 4.35 9.16 -11.69
CA VAL A 186 4.90 8.16 -10.77
C VAL A 186 3.92 7.02 -10.57
N MET A 187 4.42 5.79 -10.64
CA MET A 187 3.65 4.58 -10.33
C MET A 187 4.59 3.46 -9.89
N SER A 188 4.05 2.30 -9.52
CA SER A 188 4.90 1.13 -9.25
C SER A 188 5.58 0.63 -10.53
N ASN A 189 6.75 -0.02 -10.38
CA ASN A 189 7.39 -0.75 -11.49
C ASN A 189 6.46 -1.80 -12.10
N LEU A 190 5.58 -2.40 -11.30
CA LEU A 190 4.60 -3.41 -11.77
C LEU A 190 3.51 -2.78 -12.66
N ASP A 191 3.03 -1.58 -12.29
CA ASP A 191 2.05 -0.85 -13.10
C ASP A 191 2.71 -0.26 -14.35
N TRP A 192 3.96 0.17 -14.25
CA TRP A 192 4.74 0.65 -15.37
C TRP A 192 4.88 -0.41 -16.47
N ASP A 193 5.07 -1.68 -16.11
CA ASP A 193 5.18 -2.78 -17.06
C ASP A 193 3.83 -3.35 -17.52
N ASN A 194 2.71 -2.86 -16.96
CA ASN A 194 1.37 -3.32 -17.30
C ASN A 194 0.76 -2.50 -18.44
N PRO A 195 0.48 -3.10 -19.63
CA PRO A 195 -0.07 -2.36 -20.78
C PRO A 195 -1.48 -1.81 -20.56
N ARG A 196 -2.20 -2.28 -19.53
CA ARG A 196 -3.49 -1.69 -19.13
C ARG A 196 -3.31 -0.38 -18.34
N ARG A 197 -2.13 -0.15 -17.76
CA ARG A 197 -1.78 1.07 -17.00
C ARG A 197 -0.97 2.03 -17.85
N VAL A 198 0.00 1.51 -18.61
CA VAL A 198 0.80 2.28 -19.58
C VAL A 198 0.60 1.67 -20.95
N PRO A 199 -0.37 2.16 -21.74
CA PRO A 199 -0.62 1.65 -23.09
C PRO A 199 0.64 1.63 -23.96
N THR A 200 0.81 0.59 -24.77
CA THR A 200 1.98 0.43 -25.65
C THR A 200 2.22 1.65 -26.53
N ALA A 201 1.14 2.30 -26.99
CA ALA A 201 1.23 3.52 -27.79
C ALA A 201 1.86 4.69 -27.03
N PHE A 202 1.70 4.75 -25.69
CA PHE A 202 2.32 5.79 -24.87
C PHE A 202 3.78 5.46 -24.52
N ARG A 203 4.10 4.18 -24.39
CA ARG A 203 5.42 3.70 -23.95
C ARG A 203 6.56 4.20 -24.82
N GLN A 204 6.34 4.40 -26.10
CA GLN A 204 7.35 4.90 -27.05
C GLN A 204 7.75 6.36 -26.75
N ASP A 205 6.83 7.13 -26.20
CA ASP A 205 7.03 8.55 -25.89
C ASP A 205 7.50 8.78 -24.44
N LEU A 206 7.56 7.72 -23.63
CA LEU A 206 7.85 7.81 -22.20
C LEU A 206 9.16 7.09 -21.84
N ARG A 207 9.89 7.64 -20.87
CA ARG A 207 11.09 7.00 -20.30
C ARG A 207 11.08 7.12 -18.80
N VAL A 208 11.69 6.15 -18.12
CA VAL A 208 12.00 6.23 -16.69
C VAL A 208 13.15 7.21 -16.49
N ILE A 209 13.02 8.11 -15.51
CA ILE A 209 14.01 9.13 -15.14
C ILE A 209 14.59 8.92 -13.73
N GLY A 210 14.02 7.99 -12.96
CA GLY A 210 14.48 7.64 -11.63
C GLY A 210 13.57 6.60 -10.97
N SER A 211 14.04 6.05 -9.86
CA SER A 211 13.29 5.06 -9.06
C SER A 211 13.64 5.19 -7.58
N THR A 212 12.76 4.68 -6.73
CA THR A 212 12.98 4.55 -5.29
C THR A 212 13.63 3.20 -4.94
N GLY A 213 13.97 3.01 -3.68
CA GLY A 213 14.30 1.69 -3.14
C GLY A 213 13.08 0.75 -3.13
N ASN A 214 13.35 -0.57 -2.98
CA ASN A 214 12.30 -1.57 -2.84
C ASN A 214 11.67 -1.55 -1.45
N VAL A 215 10.35 -1.72 -1.40
CA VAL A 215 9.59 -1.90 -0.16
C VAL A 215 8.65 -3.11 -0.30
N PRO A 216 8.22 -3.74 0.82
CA PRO A 216 7.17 -4.75 0.79
C PRO A 216 5.91 -4.24 0.09
N ARG A 217 5.33 -5.09 -0.79
CA ARG A 217 4.16 -4.72 -1.58
C ARG A 217 2.88 -4.67 -0.75
N ALA A 218 2.71 -5.66 0.12
CA ALA A 218 1.53 -5.79 0.97
C ALA A 218 1.89 -6.49 2.28
N LEU A 219 1.13 -6.17 3.32
CA LEU A 219 1.34 -6.62 4.68
C LEU A 219 0.05 -7.20 5.26
N GLU A 220 0.23 -8.22 6.06
CA GLU A 220 -0.73 -8.63 7.07
C GLU A 220 -0.30 -8.04 8.41
N LEU A 221 -1.16 -7.23 9.04
CA LEU A 221 -0.88 -6.59 10.31
C LEU A 221 -1.88 -7.07 11.37
N VAL A 222 -1.46 -7.11 12.62
CA VAL A 222 -2.33 -7.42 13.75
C VAL A 222 -2.38 -6.26 14.73
N ARG A 223 -3.49 -6.15 15.51
CA ARG A 223 -3.57 -5.17 16.58
C ARG A 223 -2.55 -5.47 17.69
N ALA A 224 -2.07 -4.42 18.36
CA ALA A 224 -0.97 -4.50 19.32
C ALA A 224 -1.25 -5.42 20.53
N ASP A 225 -2.50 -5.58 20.91
CA ASP A 225 -2.95 -6.36 22.07
C ASP A 225 -3.67 -7.66 21.66
N LEU A 226 -3.43 -8.18 20.45
CA LEU A 226 -3.93 -9.50 20.07
C LEU A 226 -3.33 -10.58 20.97
N ASP A 227 -4.16 -11.56 21.37
CA ASP A 227 -3.65 -12.71 22.15
C ASP A 227 -2.49 -13.37 21.41
N PRO A 228 -1.31 -13.54 22.07
CA PRO A 228 -0.13 -14.10 21.41
C PRO A 228 -0.34 -15.51 20.84
N LYS A 229 -1.25 -16.31 21.42
CA LYS A 229 -1.57 -17.64 20.89
C LYS A 229 -2.38 -17.54 19.60
N VAL A 230 -3.31 -16.58 19.53
CA VAL A 230 -4.09 -16.30 18.31
C VAL A 230 -3.18 -15.75 17.22
N GLU A 231 -2.29 -14.82 17.57
CA GLU A 231 -1.31 -14.26 16.63
C GLU A 231 -0.41 -15.33 16.05
N GLU A 232 0.23 -16.14 16.90
CA GLU A 232 1.15 -17.18 16.44
C GLU A 232 0.43 -18.25 15.60
N ARG A 233 -0.80 -18.63 15.99
CA ARG A 233 -1.58 -19.57 15.20
C ARG A 233 -1.98 -18.99 13.84
N LEU A 234 -2.38 -17.73 13.77
CA LEU A 234 -2.66 -17.03 12.51
C LEU A 234 -1.42 -17.02 11.60
N ARG A 235 -0.26 -16.68 12.15
CA ARG A 235 1.03 -16.72 11.45
C ARG A 235 1.31 -18.08 10.83
N GLN A 236 1.17 -19.17 11.62
CA GLN A 236 1.40 -20.54 11.17
C GLN A 236 0.44 -20.93 10.04
N VAL A 237 -0.85 -20.66 10.21
CA VAL A 237 -1.88 -21.00 9.20
C VAL A 237 -1.59 -20.28 7.88
N LEU A 238 -1.29 -18.98 7.92
CA LEU A 238 -0.98 -18.19 6.73
C LEU A 238 0.31 -18.66 6.04
N CYS A 239 1.39 -18.90 6.79
CA CYS A 239 2.66 -19.38 6.24
C CYS A 239 2.55 -20.79 5.60
N GLN A 240 1.64 -21.61 6.10
CA GLN A 240 1.43 -22.96 5.57
C GLN A 240 0.48 -22.99 4.36
N ALA A 241 -0.32 -21.94 4.15
CA ALA A 241 -1.37 -21.90 3.13
C ALA A 241 -0.85 -22.22 1.71
N ALA A 242 0.33 -21.74 1.34
CA ALA A 242 0.90 -22.01 0.01
C ALA A 242 1.23 -23.49 -0.25
N LYS A 243 1.35 -24.31 0.82
CA LYS A 243 1.62 -25.76 0.72
C LYS A 243 0.35 -26.60 0.85
N ASP A 244 -0.77 -25.99 1.21
CA ASP A 244 -2.06 -26.66 1.38
C ASP A 244 -2.88 -26.56 0.10
N PRO A 245 -3.16 -27.69 -0.60
CA PRO A 245 -4.01 -27.67 -1.80
C PRO A 245 -5.41 -27.05 -1.57
N GLN A 246 -5.95 -27.14 -0.34
CA GLN A 246 -7.24 -26.56 0.02
C GLN A 246 -7.22 -25.02 0.09
N ALA A 247 -6.05 -24.40 0.19
CA ALA A 247 -5.90 -22.95 0.21
C ALA A 247 -5.85 -22.32 -1.18
N ARG A 248 -5.69 -23.10 -2.25
CA ARG A 248 -5.43 -22.58 -3.61
C ARG A 248 -6.44 -21.53 -4.04
N ASP A 249 -7.73 -21.85 -3.97
CA ASP A 249 -8.79 -20.94 -4.40
C ASP A 249 -8.91 -19.73 -3.47
N ALA A 250 -8.70 -19.93 -2.16
CA ALA A 250 -8.68 -18.87 -1.17
C ALA A 250 -7.54 -17.88 -1.42
N LEU A 251 -6.34 -18.36 -1.68
CA LEU A 251 -5.19 -17.53 -2.01
C LEU A 251 -5.39 -16.79 -3.34
N GLN A 252 -5.86 -17.49 -4.37
CA GLN A 252 -6.14 -16.87 -5.66
C GLN A 252 -7.21 -15.77 -5.53
N GLY A 253 -8.29 -16.03 -4.80
CA GLY A 253 -9.34 -15.05 -4.51
C GLY A 253 -8.82 -13.87 -3.67
N PHE A 254 -7.89 -14.11 -2.74
CA PHE A 254 -7.28 -13.09 -1.90
C PHE A 254 -6.16 -12.34 -2.64
N PHE A 255 -6.54 -11.42 -3.51
CA PHE A 255 -5.63 -10.55 -4.27
C PHE A 255 -4.55 -11.30 -5.05
N GLN A 256 -4.84 -12.49 -5.58
CA GLN A 256 -3.90 -13.33 -6.33
C GLN A 256 -2.64 -13.63 -5.50
N THR A 257 -2.84 -13.89 -4.21
CA THR A 257 -1.76 -14.21 -3.28
C THR A 257 -1.15 -15.56 -3.63
N THR A 258 0.18 -15.63 -3.68
CA THR A 258 0.93 -16.87 -3.89
C THR A 258 1.39 -17.48 -2.59
N ARG A 259 1.80 -16.66 -1.63
CA ARG A 259 2.21 -17.09 -0.28
C ARG A 259 2.32 -15.91 0.68
N PHE A 260 2.40 -16.23 1.96
CA PHE A 260 2.78 -15.31 3.02
C PHE A 260 4.20 -15.61 3.49
N LEU A 261 5.00 -14.57 3.74
CA LEU A 261 6.41 -14.66 4.09
C LEU A 261 6.68 -13.97 5.43
N PRO A 262 7.58 -14.51 6.26
CA PRO A 262 8.06 -13.78 7.43
C PRO A 262 8.66 -12.43 7.05
N VAL A 263 8.52 -11.45 7.95
CA VAL A 263 9.20 -10.15 7.83
C VAL A 263 10.68 -10.35 8.20
N ASP A 264 11.54 -10.45 7.20
CA ASP A 264 12.99 -10.56 7.42
C ASP A 264 13.62 -9.21 7.83
N ALA A 265 14.91 -9.22 8.15
CA ALA A 265 15.62 -8.04 8.62
C ALA A 265 15.65 -6.91 7.57
N ALA A 266 15.84 -7.25 6.29
CA ALA A 266 15.87 -6.27 5.20
C ALA A 266 14.49 -5.64 4.97
N SER A 267 13.43 -6.45 4.97
CA SER A 267 12.05 -5.96 4.88
C SER A 267 11.67 -5.10 6.08
N ARG A 268 12.11 -5.46 7.29
CA ARG A 268 11.88 -4.67 8.50
C ARG A 268 12.53 -3.29 8.39
N GLN A 269 13.79 -3.22 7.99
CA GLN A 269 14.47 -1.94 7.78
C GLN A 269 13.76 -1.09 6.72
N ALA A 270 13.37 -1.68 5.58
CA ALA A 270 12.63 -0.96 4.55
C ALA A 270 11.26 -0.44 5.03
N LEU A 271 10.59 -1.17 5.94
CA LEU A 271 9.35 -0.73 6.56
C LEU A 271 9.56 0.39 7.57
N ASP A 272 10.64 0.36 8.35
CA ASP A 272 10.98 1.41 9.31
C ASP A 272 11.36 2.71 8.56
N ASP A 273 12.17 2.63 7.51
CA ASP A 273 12.49 3.77 6.63
C ASP A 273 11.22 4.34 5.97
N LEU A 274 10.31 3.46 5.53
CA LEU A 274 9.03 3.88 4.96
C LEU A 274 8.13 4.54 6.02
N ALA A 275 8.14 4.06 7.26
CA ALA A 275 7.38 4.67 8.36
C ALA A 275 7.84 6.10 8.63
N ASP A 276 9.16 6.34 8.67
CA ASP A 276 9.74 7.68 8.81
C ASP A 276 9.37 8.56 7.62
N GLY A 277 9.43 8.02 6.40
CA GLY A 277 9.00 8.69 5.19
C GLY A 277 7.53 9.11 5.23
N VAL A 278 6.63 8.19 5.63
CA VAL A 278 5.19 8.48 5.80
C VAL A 278 4.96 9.58 6.84
N ALA A 279 5.69 9.56 7.96
CA ALA A 279 5.60 10.60 8.99
C ALA A 279 6.00 11.97 8.44
N ARG A 280 7.11 12.05 7.67
CA ARG A 280 7.54 13.28 7.01
C ARG A 280 6.52 13.80 5.99
N VAL A 281 6.02 12.93 5.11
CA VAL A 281 4.99 13.31 4.13
C VAL A 281 3.77 13.92 4.82
N ARG A 282 3.33 13.31 5.92
CA ARG A 282 2.18 13.80 6.71
C ARG A 282 2.43 15.15 7.40
N SER A 283 3.66 15.44 7.78
CA SER A 283 4.01 16.67 8.50
C SER A 283 4.42 17.82 7.59
N GLU A 284 5.02 17.52 6.43
CA GLU A 284 5.62 18.54 5.56
C GLU A 284 4.78 18.82 4.30
N VAL A 285 3.86 17.92 3.90
CA VAL A 285 3.12 18.01 2.63
C VAL A 285 1.60 18.07 2.82
N GLU A 286 1.05 17.41 3.86
CA GLU A 286 -0.39 17.35 4.16
C GLU A 286 -0.79 18.22 5.35
#